data_6d41bda4a90278153c92d86ca7931b43
#
_entry.id   6d41bda4a90278153c92d86ca7931b43
#
_cell.length_a   1.000
_cell.length_b   1.000
_cell.length_c   1.000
_cell.angle_alpha   90.00
_cell.angle_beta   90.00
_cell.angle_gamma   90.00
#
_symmetry.space_group_name_H-M   'P 1'
#
loop_
_entity.id
_entity.type
_entity.pdbx_description
1 polymer ?
#
loop_
_entity_poly.entity_id
_entity_poly.type
_entity_poly.pdbx_seq_one_letter_code
_entity_poly.pdbx_strand_id
1 'polypeptide(L)'
;HSFIKGEMARHDAVFGGEHSAHYYFRDFWFADTGMLAAMHTLAALGEQDAPLSTVMADLARYSASGEINSTVTDAPAATEKVRAWAQPYGVDTDELDGLTLTHAGGDGDPMWWLNLRASNTEPLLRLNVEAADPATMARVRDEVLAVVRA
;
A
#
# COMPACT_ATOMS: atom_id res chain seq x y z
N HIS A 1 -9.40 11.44 2.14
CA HIS A 1 -8.91 12.14 3.35
C HIS A 1 -10.00 12.45 4.39
N SER A 2 -11.27 12.55 4.02
CA SER A 2 -12.34 12.81 5.00
C SER A 2 -12.45 11.72 6.09
N PHE A 3 -12.28 10.45 5.70
CA PHE A 3 -12.28 9.34 6.65
C PHE A 3 -11.08 9.40 7.61
N ILE A 4 -9.88 9.67 7.09
CA ILE A 4 -8.67 9.77 7.92
C ILE A 4 -8.81 10.85 8.98
N LYS A 5 -9.30 12.04 8.60
CA LYS A 5 -9.55 13.13 9.57
C LYS A 5 -10.56 12.72 10.64
N GLY A 6 -11.63 12.03 10.25
CA GLY A 6 -12.63 11.50 11.18
C GLY A 6 -12.02 10.48 12.17
N GLU A 7 -11.23 9.54 11.66
CA GLU A 7 -10.55 8.55 12.48
C GLU A 7 -9.50 9.19 13.41
N MET A 8 -8.71 10.12 12.90
CA MET A 8 -7.74 10.85 13.72
C MET A 8 -8.42 11.59 14.86
N ALA A 9 -9.53 12.29 14.59
CA ALA A 9 -10.28 12.99 15.63
C ALA A 9 -10.90 12.02 16.66
N ARG A 10 -11.41 10.87 16.19
CA ARG A 10 -12.02 9.84 17.06
C ARG A 10 -10.99 9.20 18.01
N HIS A 11 -9.76 9.01 17.55
CA HIS A 11 -8.69 8.35 18.30
C HIS A 11 -7.66 9.32 18.89
N ASP A 12 -7.86 10.62 18.78
CA ASP A 12 -6.88 11.67 19.13
C ASP A 12 -5.49 11.39 18.54
N ALA A 13 -5.46 10.87 17.31
CA ALA A 13 -4.23 10.49 16.65
C ALA A 13 -3.37 11.71 16.33
N VAL A 14 -2.09 11.68 16.69
CA VAL A 14 -1.16 12.81 16.50
C VAL A 14 -0.77 13.02 15.03
N PHE A 15 -0.80 11.95 14.24
CA PHE A 15 -0.39 11.92 12.83
C PHE A 15 -1.25 10.94 12.04
N GLY A 16 -1.48 11.25 10.77
CA GLY A 16 -2.10 10.38 9.77
C GLY A 16 -1.41 10.53 8.42
N GLY A 17 -1.35 9.46 7.65
CA GLY A 17 -0.75 9.48 6.32
C GLY A 17 -1.53 8.62 5.35
N GLU A 18 -1.51 9.02 4.07
CA GLU A 18 -2.01 8.24 2.96
C GLU A 18 -0.85 7.84 2.03
N HIS A 19 -1.00 6.73 1.35
CA HIS A 19 -0.04 6.29 0.32
C HIS A 19 0.12 7.32 -0.81
N SER A 20 -0.92 8.14 -1.03
CA SER A 20 -0.93 9.27 -1.97
C SER A 20 -0.14 10.51 -1.51
N ALA A 21 0.66 10.38 -0.44
CA ALA A 21 1.48 11.44 0.14
C ALA A 21 0.68 12.63 0.70
N HIS A 22 -0.52 12.38 1.22
CA HIS A 22 -1.21 13.32 2.09
C HIS A 22 -0.84 13.03 3.55
N TYR A 23 -0.43 14.05 4.29
CA TYR A 23 0.05 13.95 5.67
C TYR A 23 -0.71 14.89 6.57
N TYR A 24 -1.35 14.35 7.60
CA TYR A 24 -2.24 15.05 8.51
C TYR A 24 -1.61 15.16 9.89
N PHE A 25 -1.75 16.31 10.54
CA PHE A 25 -1.21 16.56 11.87
C PHE A 25 -2.32 17.07 12.80
N ARG A 26 -2.47 16.45 13.98
CA ARG A 26 -3.44 16.86 14.98
C ARG A 26 -3.26 18.34 15.35
N ASP A 27 -2.03 18.75 15.64
CA ASP A 27 -1.71 20.09 16.09
C ASP A 27 -1.79 21.14 14.97
N PHE A 28 -2.11 20.70 13.76
CA PHE A 28 -2.46 21.52 12.60
C PHE A 28 -3.92 21.27 12.17
N TRP A 29 -4.84 21.24 13.12
CA TRP A 29 -6.29 21.07 12.91
C TRP A 29 -6.66 19.81 12.13
N PHE A 30 -5.91 18.74 12.26
CA PHE A 30 -6.03 17.53 11.44
C PHE A 30 -5.97 17.84 9.92
N ALA A 31 -5.36 18.99 9.55
CA ALA A 31 -5.25 19.38 8.16
C ALA A 31 -4.07 18.68 7.46
N ASP A 32 -4.24 18.46 6.16
CA ASP A 32 -3.17 17.98 5.28
C ASP A 32 -2.16 19.10 5.01
N THR A 33 -0.87 18.80 5.21
CA THR A 33 0.22 19.72 4.89
C THR A 33 1.52 18.98 4.59
N GLY A 34 1.87 18.89 3.32
CA GLY A 34 3.16 18.35 2.87
C GLY A 34 4.35 19.21 3.32
N MET A 35 4.15 20.52 3.50
CA MET A 35 5.21 21.42 4.00
C MET A 35 5.63 21.05 5.42
N LEU A 36 4.66 20.83 6.31
CA LEU A 36 4.96 20.44 7.69
C LEU A 36 5.59 19.04 7.75
N ALA A 37 5.14 18.10 6.91
CA ALA A 37 5.77 16.79 6.77
C ALA A 37 7.24 16.92 6.32
N ALA A 38 7.54 17.77 5.33
CA ALA A 38 8.90 18.04 4.88
C ALA A 38 9.76 18.65 5.99
N MET A 39 9.23 19.59 6.77
CA MET A 39 9.96 20.17 7.91
C MET A 39 10.27 19.15 9.01
N HIS A 40 9.34 18.27 9.34
CA HIS A 40 9.61 17.17 10.29
C HIS A 40 10.67 16.21 9.74
N THR A 41 10.62 15.88 8.46
CA THR A 41 11.64 15.02 7.81
C THR A 41 13.02 15.66 7.86
N LEU A 42 13.11 16.97 7.56
CA LEU A 42 14.39 17.72 7.63
C LEU A 42 14.90 17.82 9.07
N ALA A 43 14.03 18.03 10.04
CA ALA A 43 14.41 18.04 11.45
C ALA A 43 14.98 16.69 11.89
N ALA A 44 14.25 15.60 11.58
CA ALA A 44 14.71 14.25 11.89
C ALA A 44 16.03 13.90 11.20
N LEU A 45 16.23 14.34 9.94
CA LEU A 45 17.49 14.16 9.22
C LEU A 45 18.63 14.96 9.86
N GLY A 46 18.34 16.17 10.34
CA GLY A 46 19.34 17.02 11.01
C GLY A 46 19.84 16.46 12.35
N GLU A 47 19.13 15.52 12.94
CA GLU A 47 19.53 14.79 14.16
C GLU A 47 20.39 13.53 13.84
N GLN A 48 20.60 13.21 12.57
CA GLN A 48 21.34 12.03 12.12
C GLN A 48 22.70 12.41 11.52
N ASP A 49 23.70 11.59 11.78
CA ASP A 49 25.02 11.68 11.12
C ASP A 49 25.07 10.90 9.79
N ALA A 50 23.90 10.50 9.25
CA ALA A 50 23.76 9.68 8.06
C ALA A 50 22.90 10.38 6.99
N PRO A 51 23.15 10.13 5.69
CA PRO A 51 22.30 10.66 4.62
C PRO A 51 20.89 10.04 4.67
N LEU A 52 19.89 10.76 4.13
CA LEU A 52 18.49 10.32 4.12
C LEU A 52 18.31 8.91 3.52
N SER A 53 19.09 8.55 2.50
CA SER A 53 19.04 7.22 1.89
C SER A 53 19.35 6.09 2.89
N THR A 54 20.27 6.30 3.82
CA THR A 54 20.57 5.34 4.88
C THR A 54 19.45 5.24 5.90
N VAL A 55 18.91 6.39 6.34
CA VAL A 55 17.78 6.44 7.26
C VAL A 55 16.56 5.73 6.66
N MET A 56 16.28 5.96 5.38
CA MET A 56 15.18 5.31 4.67
C MET A 56 15.38 3.81 4.46
N ALA A 57 16.63 3.36 4.24
CA ALA A 57 16.94 1.94 4.10
C ALA A 57 16.61 1.15 5.38
N ASP A 58 16.86 1.74 6.56
CA ASP A 58 16.53 1.12 7.84
C ASP A 58 15.01 0.99 8.09
N LEU A 59 14.20 1.82 7.40
CA LEU A 59 12.74 1.79 7.46
C LEU A 59 12.12 0.89 6.39
N ALA A 60 12.83 0.60 5.31
CA ALA A 60 12.37 -0.23 4.19
C ALA A 60 12.40 -1.72 4.57
N ARG A 61 11.32 -2.19 5.23
CA ARG A 61 11.22 -3.58 5.72
C ARG A 61 10.72 -4.57 4.68
N TYR A 62 10.07 -4.09 3.64
CA TYR A 62 9.38 -4.90 2.63
C TYR A 62 9.81 -4.49 1.23
N SER A 63 9.75 -5.45 0.31
CA SER A 63 9.93 -5.21 -1.11
C SER A 63 8.59 -4.84 -1.73
N ALA A 64 8.49 -3.65 -2.33
CA ALA A 64 7.27 -3.12 -2.91
C ALA A 64 7.34 -3.06 -4.44
N SER A 65 6.23 -3.37 -5.11
CA SER A 65 6.10 -3.23 -6.58
C SER A 65 5.91 -1.79 -7.05
N GLY A 66 5.50 -0.89 -6.13
CA GLY A 66 4.85 0.34 -6.50
C GLY A 66 3.47 0.11 -7.13
N GLU A 67 2.75 1.19 -7.47
CA GLU A 67 1.45 1.10 -8.13
C GLU A 67 1.60 0.72 -9.60
N ILE A 68 0.91 -0.35 -10.02
CA ILE A 68 0.90 -0.83 -11.41
C ILE A 68 -0.51 -0.75 -11.98
N ASN A 69 -0.66 0.01 -13.04
CA ASN A 69 -1.95 0.21 -13.71
C ASN A 69 -2.13 -0.82 -14.82
N SER A 70 -3.34 -1.40 -14.92
CA SER A 70 -3.75 -2.27 -16.02
C SER A 70 -5.11 -1.82 -16.55
N THR A 71 -5.20 -1.59 -17.87
CA THR A 71 -6.49 -1.34 -18.51
C THR A 71 -7.25 -2.65 -18.61
N VAL A 72 -8.49 -2.67 -18.16
CA VAL A 72 -9.36 -3.85 -18.17
C VAL A 72 -10.74 -3.47 -18.67
N THR A 73 -11.40 -4.43 -19.33
CA THR A 73 -12.77 -4.23 -19.84
C THR A 73 -13.84 -4.49 -18.77
N ASP A 74 -13.53 -5.38 -17.82
CA ASP A 74 -14.42 -5.76 -16.73
C ASP A 74 -13.60 -5.90 -15.43
N ALA A 75 -13.56 -4.80 -14.68
CA ALA A 75 -12.80 -4.75 -13.42
C ALA A 75 -13.37 -5.71 -12.34
N PRO A 76 -14.70 -5.82 -12.14
CA PRO A 76 -15.26 -6.82 -11.24
C PRO A 76 -14.86 -8.25 -11.59
N ALA A 77 -14.99 -8.65 -12.86
CA ALA A 77 -14.61 -10.00 -13.29
C ALA A 77 -13.11 -10.28 -13.10
N ALA A 78 -12.24 -9.31 -13.40
CA ALA A 78 -10.80 -9.44 -13.17
C ALA A 78 -10.48 -9.56 -11.66
N THR A 79 -11.16 -8.82 -10.80
CA THR A 79 -11.01 -8.89 -9.34
C THR A 79 -11.40 -10.28 -8.81
N GLU A 80 -12.51 -10.85 -9.29
CA GLU A 80 -12.93 -12.20 -8.91
C GLU A 80 -11.95 -13.28 -9.37
N LYS A 81 -11.33 -13.13 -10.54
CA LYS A 81 -10.25 -14.03 -10.99
C LYS A 81 -9.05 -13.99 -10.03
N VAL A 82 -8.67 -12.80 -9.54
CA VAL A 82 -7.58 -12.65 -8.56
C VAL A 82 -7.97 -13.26 -7.21
N ARG A 83 -9.23 -13.10 -6.78
CA ARG A 83 -9.74 -13.77 -5.58
C ARG A 83 -9.64 -15.30 -5.69
N ALA A 84 -10.02 -15.85 -6.84
CA ALA A 84 -9.92 -17.27 -7.11
C ALA A 84 -8.47 -17.77 -7.15
N TRP A 85 -7.56 -16.99 -7.77
CA TRP A 85 -6.14 -17.28 -7.78
C TRP A 85 -5.55 -17.39 -6.35
N ALA A 86 -6.02 -16.55 -5.44
CA ALA A 86 -5.49 -16.48 -4.08
C ALA A 86 -5.99 -17.62 -3.15
N GLN A 87 -7.05 -18.35 -3.49
CA GLN A 87 -7.64 -19.37 -2.63
C GLN A 87 -6.64 -20.42 -2.08
N PRO A 88 -5.69 -20.96 -2.89
CA PRO A 88 -4.74 -21.95 -2.39
C PRO A 88 -3.78 -21.42 -1.33
N TYR A 89 -3.60 -20.11 -1.23
CA TYR A 89 -2.64 -19.48 -0.31
C TYR A 89 -3.19 -19.25 1.11
N GLY A 90 -4.50 -19.46 1.33
CA GLY A 90 -5.10 -19.27 2.65
C GLY A 90 -4.99 -17.82 3.15
N VAL A 91 -5.32 -16.86 2.29
CA VAL A 91 -5.19 -15.43 2.56
C VAL A 91 -6.33 -14.88 3.41
N ASP A 92 -6.02 -13.90 4.24
CA ASP A 92 -7.01 -12.99 4.82
C ASP A 92 -7.44 -11.96 3.77
N THR A 93 -8.74 -11.61 3.78
CA THR A 93 -9.34 -10.70 2.79
C THR A 93 -9.96 -9.49 3.47
N ASP A 94 -9.68 -8.30 2.96
CA ASP A 94 -10.31 -7.03 3.33
C ASP A 94 -10.82 -6.32 2.06
N GLU A 95 -11.99 -5.66 2.15
CA GLU A 95 -12.65 -4.99 1.02
C GLU A 95 -12.95 -3.51 1.29
N LEU A 96 -12.26 -2.91 2.26
CA LEU A 96 -12.47 -1.52 2.64
C LEU A 96 -12.16 -0.55 1.49
N ASP A 97 -11.07 -0.80 0.75
CA ASP A 97 -10.66 0.00 -0.42
C ASP A 97 -10.16 -0.92 -1.54
N GLY A 98 -11.10 -1.53 -2.26
CA GLY A 98 -10.80 -2.58 -3.23
C GLY A 98 -10.57 -3.95 -2.57
N LEU A 99 -9.93 -4.86 -3.28
CA LEU A 99 -9.59 -6.18 -2.79
C LEU A 99 -8.17 -6.17 -2.19
N THR A 100 -8.07 -6.28 -0.89
CA THR A 100 -6.79 -6.52 -0.19
C THR A 100 -6.70 -7.98 0.21
N LEU A 101 -5.60 -8.64 -0.13
CA LEU A 101 -5.29 -10.01 0.22
C LEU A 101 -3.99 -10.04 1.01
N THR A 102 -3.99 -10.72 2.15
CA THR A 102 -2.81 -10.84 3.02
C THR A 102 -2.49 -12.31 3.26
N HIS A 103 -1.28 -12.72 2.87
CA HIS A 103 -0.69 -14.00 3.22
C HIS A 103 0.31 -13.80 4.35
N ALA A 104 0.04 -14.40 5.50
CA ALA A 104 0.88 -14.22 6.69
C ALA A 104 2.26 -14.87 6.61
N GLY A 105 2.47 -15.72 5.59
CA GLY A 105 3.67 -16.54 5.45
C GLY A 105 3.59 -17.83 6.28
N GLY A 106 4.46 -18.79 5.98
CA GLY A 106 4.59 -20.08 6.68
C GLY A 106 5.20 -21.14 5.78
N ASP A 107 5.73 -22.23 6.38
CA ASP A 107 6.23 -23.44 5.70
C ASP A 107 7.09 -23.20 4.43
N GLY A 108 7.93 -22.14 4.45
CA GLY A 108 8.81 -21.81 3.33
C GLY A 108 8.21 -20.88 2.26
N ASP A 109 6.96 -20.43 2.42
CA ASP A 109 6.36 -19.37 1.60
C ASP A 109 6.40 -18.04 2.40
N PRO A 110 7.19 -17.04 1.96
CA PRO A 110 7.32 -15.76 2.67
C PRO A 110 6.01 -14.97 2.67
N MET A 111 5.84 -14.10 3.67
CA MET A 111 4.67 -13.22 3.74
C MET A 111 4.60 -12.27 2.53
N TRP A 112 3.38 -12.02 2.09
CA TRP A 112 3.06 -10.99 1.10
C TRP A 112 1.66 -10.43 1.31
N TRP A 113 1.44 -9.22 0.83
CA TRP A 113 0.09 -8.70 0.66
C TRP A 113 -0.03 -7.99 -0.70
N LEU A 114 -1.24 -7.87 -1.17
CA LEU A 114 -1.58 -7.07 -2.33
C LEU A 114 -2.86 -6.28 -2.10
N ASN A 115 -2.97 -5.15 -2.79
CA ASN A 115 -4.23 -4.44 -2.96
C ASN A 115 -4.51 -4.27 -4.45
N LEU A 116 -5.72 -4.61 -4.86
CA LEU A 116 -6.23 -4.46 -6.21
C LEU A 116 -7.48 -3.57 -6.18
N ARG A 117 -7.36 -2.37 -6.73
CA ARG A 117 -8.40 -1.35 -6.67
C ARG A 117 -8.77 -0.82 -8.05
N ALA A 118 -10.08 -0.70 -8.33
CA ALA A 118 -10.54 -0.01 -9.52
C ALA A 118 -10.35 1.51 -9.41
N SER A 119 -9.95 2.16 -10.50
CA SER A 119 -9.99 3.62 -10.60
C SER A 119 -11.45 4.08 -10.68
N ASN A 120 -11.79 5.18 -9.98
CA ASN A 120 -13.13 5.77 -10.04
C ASN A 120 -13.38 6.59 -11.31
N THR A 121 -12.32 6.94 -12.04
CA THR A 121 -12.37 7.88 -13.17
C THR A 121 -11.92 7.27 -14.48
N GLU A 122 -11.24 6.14 -14.45
CA GLU A 122 -10.63 5.51 -15.63
C GLU A 122 -10.89 3.99 -15.63
N PRO A 123 -10.91 3.32 -16.78
CA PRO A 123 -11.08 1.86 -16.87
C PRO A 123 -9.78 1.13 -16.50
N LEU A 124 -9.29 1.37 -15.31
CA LEU A 124 -8.02 0.86 -14.79
C LEU A 124 -8.23 0.08 -13.50
N LEU A 125 -7.51 -1.03 -13.36
CA LEU A 125 -7.19 -1.66 -12.09
C LEU A 125 -5.77 -1.28 -11.67
N ARG A 126 -5.65 -0.87 -10.42
CA ARG A 126 -4.39 -0.50 -9.76
C ARG A 126 -3.98 -1.62 -8.83
N LEU A 127 -2.81 -2.16 -9.07
CA LEU A 127 -2.21 -3.21 -8.25
C LEU A 127 -1.03 -2.64 -7.46
N ASN A 128 -1.01 -2.90 -6.16
CA ASN A 128 0.16 -2.76 -5.29
C ASN A 128 0.46 -4.12 -4.67
N VAL A 129 1.73 -4.51 -4.63
CA VAL A 129 2.20 -5.74 -4.00
C VAL A 129 3.38 -5.41 -3.09
N GLU A 130 3.37 -5.95 -1.88
CA GLU A 130 4.54 -5.97 -1.00
C GLU A 130 4.79 -7.38 -0.47
N ALA A 131 6.05 -7.70 -0.24
CA ALA A 131 6.45 -8.98 0.30
C ALA A 131 7.71 -8.88 1.16
N ALA A 132 7.99 -9.93 1.90
CA ALA A 132 9.19 -10.03 2.76
C ALA A 132 10.50 -9.92 1.96
N ASP A 133 10.49 -10.32 0.68
CA ASP A 133 11.68 -10.28 -0.18
C ASP A 133 11.33 -9.96 -1.65
N PRO A 134 12.35 -9.53 -2.45
CA PRO A 134 12.13 -9.13 -3.84
C PRO A 134 11.63 -10.27 -4.76
N ALA A 135 12.03 -11.51 -4.50
CA ALA A 135 11.66 -12.64 -5.36
C ALA A 135 10.18 -12.99 -5.16
N THR A 136 9.73 -13.04 -3.91
CA THR A 136 8.31 -13.24 -3.57
C THR A 136 7.45 -12.11 -4.11
N MET A 137 7.86 -10.85 -3.93
CA MET A 137 7.14 -9.70 -4.48
C MET A 137 7.00 -9.80 -6.00
N ALA A 138 8.10 -10.11 -6.72
CA ALA A 138 8.07 -10.22 -8.17
C ALA A 138 7.17 -11.38 -8.63
N ARG A 139 7.24 -12.55 -7.99
CA ARG A 139 6.39 -13.71 -8.29
C ARG A 139 4.91 -13.35 -8.15
N VAL A 140 4.50 -12.85 -6.98
CA VAL A 140 3.08 -12.51 -6.71
C VAL A 140 2.59 -11.43 -7.68
N ARG A 141 3.37 -10.39 -7.90
CA ARG A 141 3.07 -9.33 -8.88
C ARG A 141 2.82 -9.91 -10.28
N ASP A 142 3.73 -10.74 -10.77
CA ASP A 142 3.68 -11.23 -12.14
C ASP A 142 2.52 -12.23 -12.34
N GLU A 143 2.27 -13.10 -11.37
CA GLU A 143 1.13 -14.02 -11.36
C GLU A 143 -0.21 -13.26 -11.39
N VAL A 144 -0.36 -12.26 -10.52
CA VAL A 144 -1.58 -11.45 -10.45
C VAL A 144 -1.77 -10.62 -11.73
N LEU A 145 -0.70 -10.02 -12.27
CA LEU A 145 -0.79 -9.30 -13.54
C LEU A 145 -1.17 -10.21 -14.71
N ALA A 146 -0.69 -11.44 -14.73
CA ALA A 146 -1.10 -12.43 -15.74
C ALA A 146 -2.61 -12.73 -15.65
N VAL A 147 -3.16 -12.85 -14.43
CA VAL A 147 -4.61 -13.06 -14.21
C VAL A 147 -5.43 -11.83 -14.60
N VAL A 148 -4.98 -10.63 -14.24
CA VAL A 148 -5.69 -9.36 -14.50
C VAL A 148 -5.75 -9.04 -15.99
N ARG A 149 -4.69 -9.40 -16.74
CA ARG A 149 -4.52 -9.06 -18.17
C ARG A 149 -4.99 -10.15 -19.13
N ALA A 150 -5.44 -11.31 -18.61
CA ALA A 150 -6.08 -12.37 -19.37
C ALA A 150 -7.58 -12.05 -19.58
#